data_270d8ba93b51e53cad60a1565bc8646c
#
_entry.id   270d8ba93b51e53cad60a1565bc8646c
#
_cell.length_a   1.000
_cell.length_b   1.000
_cell.length_c   1.000
_cell.angle_alpha   90.00
_cell.angle_beta   90.00
_cell.angle_gamma   90.00
#
_symmetry.space_group_name_H-M   'P 1'
#
loop_
_entity.id
_entity.type
_entity.pdbx_description
1 polymer ?
#
loop_
_entity_poly.entity_id
_entity_poly.type
_entity_poly.pdbx_seq_one_letter_code
_entity_poly.pdbx_strand_id
1 'polypeptide(L)'
;DPLAGLFAEGPSKPPSDPVLRRLFPDAYTRPGEDEGPELHAASAEFRRYTENDLRARKREDALAVVRTLDSLRTDARGNARLQLAGLAAQTWLRTLNDLRLALSTRLDI
;
A
#
# COMPACT_ATOMS: atom_id res chain seq x y z
N ASP A 1 -5.09 8.25 11.03
CA ASP A 1 -5.51 7.43 9.89
C ASP A 1 -4.78 6.08 9.92
N PRO A 2 -5.51 4.96 10.07
CA PRO A 2 -4.88 3.64 10.14
C PRO A 2 -4.05 3.28 8.89
N LEU A 3 -4.48 3.72 7.71
CA LEU A 3 -3.75 3.46 6.47
C LEU A 3 -2.44 4.23 6.42
N ALA A 4 -2.44 5.49 6.84
CA ALA A 4 -1.22 6.30 6.88
C ALA A 4 -0.22 5.72 7.87
N GLY A 5 -0.68 5.27 9.04
CA GLY A 5 0.17 4.62 10.04
C GLY A 5 0.80 3.32 9.51
N LEU A 6 0.03 2.56 8.74
CA LEU A 6 0.50 1.31 8.15
C LEU A 6 1.70 1.52 7.21
N PHE A 7 1.69 2.62 6.45
CA PHE A 7 2.76 2.92 5.49
C PHE A 7 3.92 3.73 6.08
N ALA A 8 3.86 4.08 7.35
CA ALA A 8 4.89 4.87 8.02
C ALA A 8 6.09 4.03 8.49
N GLU A 9 5.97 2.70 8.54
CA GLU A 9 7.06 1.83 8.95
C GLU A 9 8.23 1.91 7.98
N GLY A 10 9.45 2.01 8.51
CA GLY A 10 10.65 2.12 7.69
C GLY A 10 10.97 0.83 6.92
N PRO A 11 11.61 0.94 5.73
CA PRO A 11 11.86 -0.21 4.85
C PRO A 11 13.07 -1.06 5.25
N SER A 12 13.80 -0.72 6.29
CA SER A 12 15.06 -1.38 6.66
C SER A 12 14.89 -2.77 7.30
N LYS A 13 13.67 -3.09 7.73
CA LYS A 13 13.38 -4.38 8.36
C LYS A 13 12.16 -5.02 7.70
N PRO A 14 12.14 -6.35 7.55
CA PRO A 14 10.91 -7.02 7.17
C PRO A 14 9.82 -6.66 8.17
N PRO A 15 8.63 -6.28 7.72
CA PRO A 15 7.57 -5.94 8.65
C PRO A 15 7.12 -7.17 9.42
N SER A 16 6.87 -6.99 10.70
CA SER A 16 6.21 -8.01 11.52
C SER A 16 4.74 -8.16 11.14
N ASP A 17 4.18 -7.16 10.47
CA ASP A 17 2.78 -7.13 10.07
C ASP A 17 2.57 -7.91 8.77
N PRO A 18 1.73 -8.98 8.78
CA PRO A 18 1.45 -9.75 7.56
C PRO A 18 0.83 -8.92 6.45
N VAL A 19 0.10 -7.85 6.77
CA VAL A 19 -0.51 -6.95 5.78
C VAL A 19 0.56 -6.26 4.96
N LEU A 20 1.62 -5.75 5.61
CA LEU A 20 2.73 -5.11 4.90
C LEU A 20 3.46 -6.09 3.99
N ARG A 21 3.65 -7.33 4.42
CA ARG A 21 4.22 -8.38 3.58
C ARG A 21 3.37 -8.64 2.33
N ARG A 22 2.06 -8.60 2.49
CA ARG A 22 1.13 -8.82 1.38
C ARG A 22 1.14 -7.67 0.38
N LEU A 23 1.25 -6.43 0.87
CA LEU A 23 1.26 -5.23 0.04
C LEU A 23 2.61 -4.98 -0.64
N PHE A 24 3.70 -5.51 -0.08
CA PHE A 24 5.07 -5.32 -0.59
C PHE A 24 5.82 -6.65 -0.73
N PRO A 25 5.29 -7.62 -1.47
CA PRO A 25 5.86 -8.96 -1.50
C PRO A 25 7.27 -9.01 -2.08
N ASP A 26 7.55 -8.19 -3.10
CA ASP A 26 8.85 -8.19 -3.77
C ASP A 26 9.97 -7.65 -2.89
N ALA A 27 9.65 -6.73 -1.98
CA ALA A 27 10.62 -6.14 -1.06
C ALA A 27 11.06 -7.14 0.01
N TYR A 28 10.23 -8.14 0.31
CA TYR A 28 10.46 -9.07 1.42
C TYR A 28 10.61 -10.52 0.98
N THR A 29 10.62 -10.80 -0.32
CA THR A 29 11.04 -12.09 -0.82
C THR A 29 12.54 -12.23 -0.63
N ARG A 30 12.96 -13.40 -0.16
CA ARG A 30 14.38 -13.66 -0.04
C ARG A 30 14.99 -13.69 -1.45
N PRO A 31 16.06 -12.93 -1.70
CA PRO A 31 16.80 -13.07 -2.95
C PRO A 31 17.30 -14.50 -3.10
N GLY A 32 17.54 -14.91 -4.32
CA GLY A 32 18.07 -16.24 -4.58
C GLY A 32 19.26 -16.52 -3.69
N GLU A 33 19.24 -17.68 -3.04
CA GLU A 33 20.27 -18.07 -2.07
C GLU A 33 21.67 -18.15 -2.69
N ASP A 34 21.75 -18.10 -4.02
CA ASP A 34 23.00 -18.22 -4.78
C ASP A 34 23.70 -16.89 -5.02
N GLU A 35 23.11 -15.76 -4.56
CA GLU A 35 23.74 -14.45 -4.72
C GLU A 35 24.87 -14.25 -3.71
N GLY A 36 26.03 -13.79 -4.20
CA GLY A 36 27.13 -13.42 -3.32
C GLY A 36 26.78 -12.23 -2.40
N PRO A 37 27.56 -12.01 -1.31
CA PRO A 37 27.23 -10.94 -0.35
C PRO A 37 27.13 -9.55 -0.96
N GLU A 38 27.96 -9.21 -1.93
CA GLU A 38 27.93 -7.90 -2.58
C GLU A 38 26.69 -7.73 -3.43
N LEU A 39 26.34 -8.74 -4.21
CA LEU A 39 25.14 -8.72 -5.04
C LEU A 39 23.90 -8.72 -4.18
N HIS A 40 23.92 -9.44 -3.07
CA HIS A 40 22.84 -9.46 -2.10
C HIS A 40 22.63 -8.07 -1.48
N ALA A 41 23.70 -7.38 -1.10
CA ALA A 41 23.62 -6.03 -0.54
C ALA A 41 23.08 -5.04 -1.57
N ALA A 42 23.52 -5.10 -2.82
CA ALA A 42 23.03 -4.24 -3.90
C ALA A 42 21.55 -4.48 -4.19
N SER A 43 21.14 -5.74 -4.23
CA SER A 43 19.72 -6.10 -4.42
C SER A 43 18.85 -5.63 -3.26
N ALA A 44 19.33 -5.73 -2.03
CA ALA A 44 18.63 -5.25 -0.85
C ALA A 44 18.47 -3.73 -0.87
N GLU A 45 19.50 -3.01 -1.30
CA GLU A 45 19.45 -1.56 -1.42
C GLU A 45 18.49 -1.11 -2.51
N PHE A 46 18.50 -1.76 -3.66
CA PHE A 46 17.57 -1.51 -4.76
C PHE A 46 16.13 -1.75 -4.30
N ARG A 47 15.88 -2.84 -3.57
CA ARG A 47 14.55 -3.14 -3.03
C ARG A 47 14.08 -2.09 -2.04
N ARG A 48 14.96 -1.59 -1.17
CA ARG A 48 14.62 -0.50 -0.25
C ARG A 48 14.21 0.75 -0.99
N TYR A 49 14.91 1.08 -2.07
CA TYR A 49 14.57 2.22 -2.92
C TYR A 49 13.19 2.06 -3.55
N THR A 50 12.94 0.89 -4.13
CA THR A 50 11.67 0.56 -4.78
C THR A 50 10.52 0.54 -3.77
N GLU A 51 10.78 0.00 -2.58
CA GLU A 51 9.80 -0.02 -1.50
C GLU A 51 9.43 1.37 -1.04
N ASN A 52 10.41 2.26 -0.86
CA ASN A 52 10.14 3.64 -0.47
C ASN A 52 9.25 4.36 -1.48
N ASP A 53 9.54 4.18 -2.77
CA ASP A 53 8.73 4.76 -3.84
C ASP A 53 7.31 4.20 -3.84
N LEU A 54 7.17 2.90 -3.67
CA LEU A 54 5.87 2.24 -3.60
C LEU A 54 5.08 2.68 -2.37
N ARG A 55 5.73 2.81 -1.21
CA ARG A 55 5.11 3.31 0.01
C ARG A 55 4.57 4.71 -0.19
N ALA A 56 5.36 5.59 -0.80
CA ALA A 56 4.96 6.96 -1.06
C ALA A 56 3.72 7.01 -1.95
N ARG A 57 3.70 6.21 -3.02
CA ARG A 57 2.56 6.16 -3.93
C ARG A 57 1.30 5.61 -3.26
N LYS A 58 1.43 4.53 -2.51
CA LYS A 58 0.28 3.96 -1.79
C LYS A 58 -0.27 4.91 -0.75
N ARG A 59 0.61 5.63 -0.06
CA ARG A 59 0.21 6.66 0.90
C ARG A 59 -0.53 7.81 0.22
N GLU A 60 -0.01 8.30 -0.89
CA GLU A 60 -0.67 9.36 -1.67
C GLU A 60 -2.03 8.93 -2.19
N ASP A 61 -2.11 7.70 -2.72
CA ASP A 61 -3.37 7.13 -3.18
C ASP A 61 -4.39 7.06 -2.03
N ALA A 62 -3.99 6.56 -0.88
CA ALA A 62 -4.86 6.44 0.29
C ALA A 62 -5.33 7.81 0.77
N LEU A 63 -4.44 8.79 0.83
CA LEU A 63 -4.79 10.16 1.22
C LEU A 63 -5.75 10.81 0.23
N ALA A 64 -5.58 10.57 -1.06
CA ALA A 64 -6.49 11.07 -2.08
C ALA A 64 -7.90 10.48 -1.89
N VAL A 65 -7.99 9.19 -1.61
CA VAL A 65 -9.26 8.53 -1.32
C VAL A 65 -9.92 9.10 -0.07
N VAL A 66 -9.15 9.30 1.00
CA VAL A 66 -9.67 9.88 2.26
C VAL A 66 -10.19 11.30 2.02
N ARG A 67 -9.47 12.13 1.28
CA ARG A 67 -9.91 13.48 0.95
C ARG A 67 -11.22 13.47 0.16
N THR A 68 -11.35 12.54 -0.78
CA THR A 68 -12.58 12.39 -1.56
C THR A 68 -13.74 11.98 -0.66
N LEU A 69 -13.52 11.04 0.25
CA LEU A 69 -14.54 10.62 1.21
C LEU A 69 -14.95 11.76 2.13
N ASP A 70 -13.98 12.54 2.61
CA ASP A 70 -14.27 13.70 3.48
C ASP A 70 -15.06 14.79 2.76
N SER A 71 -14.93 14.88 1.44
CA SER A 71 -15.67 15.85 0.64
C SER A 71 -17.10 15.40 0.30
N LEU A 72 -17.41 14.13 0.50
CA LEU A 72 -18.74 13.62 0.17
C LEU A 72 -19.80 14.22 1.08
N ARG A 73 -20.96 14.54 0.48
CA ARG A 73 -22.14 15.00 1.20
C ARG A 73 -23.22 13.98 1.04
N THR A 74 -23.86 13.67 2.14
CA THR A 74 -24.99 12.75 2.13
C THR A 74 -26.27 13.52 1.80
N ASP A 75 -27.20 12.84 1.13
CA ASP A 75 -28.54 13.35 0.92
C ASP A 75 -29.42 13.15 2.16
N ALA A 76 -30.70 13.52 2.08
CA ALA A 76 -31.64 13.39 3.19
C ALA A 76 -31.87 11.95 3.65
N ARG A 77 -31.50 10.97 2.81
CA ARG A 77 -31.63 9.53 3.14
C ARG A 77 -30.32 8.91 3.64
N GLY A 78 -29.27 9.72 3.79
CA GLY A 78 -27.96 9.25 4.20
C GLY A 78 -27.14 8.64 3.07
N ASN A 79 -27.53 8.83 1.81
CA ASN A 79 -26.81 8.32 0.65
C ASN A 79 -25.86 9.36 0.12
N ALA A 80 -24.71 8.92 -0.37
CA ALA A 80 -23.75 9.77 -1.07
C ALA A 80 -23.42 9.16 -2.43
N ARG A 81 -23.15 10.05 -3.40
CA ARG A 81 -22.70 9.63 -4.72
C ARG A 81 -21.32 10.15 -5.00
N LEU A 82 -20.53 9.29 -5.61
CA LEU A 82 -19.17 9.60 -6.03
C LEU A 82 -19.02 9.26 -7.49
N GLN A 83 -18.58 10.25 -8.28
CA GLN A 83 -18.22 10.00 -9.67
C GLN A 83 -16.70 10.06 -9.80
N LEU A 84 -16.14 9.00 -10.34
CA LEU A 84 -14.71 8.88 -10.55
C LEU A 84 -14.42 8.67 -12.03
N ALA A 85 -13.44 9.40 -12.55
CA ALA A 85 -13.01 9.26 -13.93
C ALA A 85 -11.49 9.42 -14.03
N GLY A 86 -10.89 8.83 -15.07
CA GLY A 86 -9.48 8.99 -15.36
C GLY A 86 -8.56 8.54 -14.22
N LEU A 87 -7.64 9.41 -13.84
CA LEU A 87 -6.63 9.09 -12.82
C LEU A 87 -7.26 8.86 -11.43
N ALA A 88 -8.33 9.58 -11.12
CA ALA A 88 -9.03 9.38 -9.84
C ALA A 88 -9.62 7.99 -9.73
N ALA A 89 -10.20 7.47 -10.81
CA ALA A 89 -10.73 6.10 -10.83
C ALA A 89 -9.62 5.08 -10.62
N GLN A 90 -8.46 5.26 -11.26
CA GLN A 90 -7.31 4.37 -11.09
C GLN A 90 -6.78 4.39 -9.66
N THR A 91 -6.68 5.57 -9.06
CA THR A 91 -6.26 5.74 -7.66
C THR A 91 -7.18 4.98 -6.71
N TRP A 92 -8.48 5.10 -6.90
CA TRP A 92 -9.47 4.38 -6.11
C TRP A 92 -9.37 2.88 -6.28
N LEU A 93 -9.19 2.39 -7.50
CA LEU A 93 -9.04 0.96 -7.77
C LEU A 93 -7.81 0.37 -7.09
N ARG A 94 -6.68 1.09 -7.14
CA ARG A 94 -5.46 0.64 -6.45
C ARG A 94 -5.66 0.59 -4.94
N THR A 95 -6.25 1.62 -4.37
CA THR A 95 -6.50 1.69 -2.92
C THR A 95 -7.48 0.62 -2.47
N LEU A 96 -8.56 0.40 -3.22
CA LEU A 96 -9.52 -0.67 -2.92
C LEU A 96 -8.88 -2.05 -3.00
N ASN A 97 -7.98 -2.27 -3.96
CA ASN A 97 -7.24 -3.51 -4.05
C ASN A 97 -6.33 -3.70 -2.82
N ASP A 98 -5.63 -2.66 -2.39
CA ASP A 98 -4.79 -2.71 -1.20
C ASP A 98 -5.62 -3.01 0.06
N LEU A 99 -6.78 -2.38 0.18
CA LEU A 99 -7.71 -2.66 1.28
C LEU A 99 -8.21 -4.10 1.26
N ARG A 100 -8.52 -4.62 0.09
CA ARG A 100 -8.93 -6.01 -0.07
C ARG A 100 -7.84 -6.97 0.41
N LEU A 101 -6.61 -6.73 -0.01
CA LEU A 101 -5.47 -7.56 0.40
C LEU A 101 -5.22 -7.45 1.91
N ALA A 102 -5.31 -6.25 2.45
CA ALA A 102 -5.12 -6.03 3.88
C ALA A 102 -6.20 -6.74 4.70
N LEU A 103 -7.45 -6.61 4.32
CA LEU A 103 -8.57 -7.24 5.01
C LEU A 103 -8.52 -8.76 4.92
N SER A 104 -8.25 -9.30 3.73
CA SER A 104 -8.16 -10.75 3.57
C SER A 104 -7.03 -11.34 4.41
N THR A 105 -5.91 -10.63 4.52
CA THR A 105 -4.79 -11.05 5.38
C THR A 105 -5.16 -11.01 6.86
N ARG A 106 -5.81 -9.92 7.31
CA ARG A 106 -6.24 -9.77 8.70
C ARG A 106 -7.30 -10.81 9.11
N LEU A 107 -8.19 -11.14 8.19
CA LEU A 107 -9.27 -12.10 8.43
C LEU A 107 -8.88 -13.54 8.10
N ASP A 108 -7.67 -13.74 7.60
CA ASP A 108 -7.16 -15.06 7.21
C ASP A 108 -8.07 -15.77 6.20
N ILE A 109 -8.44 -15.02 5.18
CA ILE A 109 -9.31 -15.54 4.11
C ILE A 109 -8.50 -15.86 2.88
#